data_f789efaf59f7c457be459f489c3b0ed7
#
_entry.id   f789efaf59f7c457be459f489c3b0ed7
#
_cell.length_a   1.000
_cell.length_b   1.000
_cell.length_c   1.000
_cell.angle_alpha   90.00
_cell.angle_beta   90.00
_cell.angle_gamma   90.00
#
_symmetry.space_group_name_H-M   'P 1'
#
loop_
_entity.id
_entity.type
_entity.pdbx_description
1 polymer ?
#
loop_
_entity_poly.entity_id
_entity_poly.type
_entity_poly.pdbx_seq_one_letter_code
_entity_poly.pdbx_strand_id
1 'polypeptide(L)'
;MPKPQLALNLFWRTFALLAILVAGVVLAWQQTFKALDAEPRALEAAQQLAGLVSLSRAALANTDVINRVAVIGSMAKQESVQVRVAKQQDRSQPYDTTPFAKHLADQVRNKIGPGTVVARSVNDESGLWVRFYVDQDSYWLRVSDAPVSVSVSRDRKSVV
;
A
#
# COMPACT_ATOMS: atom_id res chain seq x y z
N MET A 1 34.04 44.90 20.64
CA MET A 1 33.89 44.20 19.36
C MET A 1 32.53 44.61 18.79
N PRO A 2 32.47 45.34 17.67
CA PRO A 2 31.19 45.75 17.09
C PRO A 2 30.54 44.55 16.41
N LYS A 3 29.30 44.27 16.76
CA LYS A 3 28.48 43.26 16.04
C LYS A 3 28.25 43.78 14.61
N PRO A 4 28.47 42.95 13.58
CA PRO A 4 28.16 43.35 12.20
C PRO A 4 26.65 43.52 12.11
N GLN A 5 26.18 44.77 12.07
CA GLN A 5 24.83 45.06 11.65
C GLN A 5 24.79 44.85 10.15
N LEU A 6 24.25 43.67 9.74
CA LEU A 6 23.89 43.43 8.35
C LEU A 6 22.79 44.42 7.98
N ALA A 7 23.23 45.60 7.52
CA ALA A 7 22.36 46.54 6.78
C ALA A 7 22.00 45.80 5.48
N LEU A 8 20.99 44.95 5.53
CA LEU A 8 20.41 44.33 4.36
C LEU A 8 19.90 45.45 3.45
N ASN A 9 20.61 45.77 2.40
CA ASN A 9 20.20 46.69 1.37
C ASN A 9 18.79 46.31 0.92
N LEU A 10 17.96 47.33 0.63
CA LEU A 10 16.58 47.14 0.18
C LEU A 10 16.44 46.09 -0.89
N PHE A 11 17.39 46.03 -1.81
CA PHE A 11 17.52 45.01 -2.87
C PHE A 11 17.64 43.59 -2.30
N TRP A 12 18.41 43.37 -1.23
CA TRP A 12 18.58 42.04 -0.64
C TRP A 12 17.32 41.58 0.08
N ARG A 13 16.59 42.49 0.69
CA ARG A 13 15.30 42.19 1.36
C ARG A 13 14.22 41.81 0.35
N THR A 14 14.10 42.54 -0.75
CA THR A 14 13.15 42.21 -1.82
C THR A 14 13.50 40.92 -2.51
N PHE A 15 14.81 40.68 -2.77
CA PHE A 15 15.28 39.40 -3.32
C PHE A 15 14.99 38.21 -2.41
N ALA A 16 15.23 38.34 -1.10
CA ALA A 16 14.94 37.30 -0.13
C ALA A 16 13.44 36.99 -0.06
N LEU A 17 12.58 38.01 -0.05
CA LEU A 17 11.12 37.81 -0.08
C LEU A 17 10.66 37.12 -1.36
N LEU A 18 11.18 37.51 -2.51
CA LEU A 18 10.87 36.88 -3.78
C LEU A 18 11.34 35.40 -3.81
N ALA A 19 12.55 35.12 -3.31
CA ALA A 19 13.08 33.77 -3.23
C ALA A 19 12.24 32.87 -2.30
N ILE A 20 11.80 33.38 -1.16
CA ILE A 20 10.91 32.65 -0.25
C ILE A 20 9.56 32.39 -0.89
N LEU A 21 9.00 33.37 -1.59
CA LEU A 21 7.72 33.21 -2.30
C LEU A 21 7.81 32.16 -3.40
N VAL A 22 8.86 32.20 -4.21
CA VAL A 22 9.09 31.19 -5.27
C VAL A 22 9.31 29.81 -4.66
N ALA A 23 10.12 29.70 -3.61
CA ALA A 23 10.30 28.44 -2.88
C ALA A 23 9.01 27.89 -2.32
N GLY A 24 8.16 28.75 -1.74
CA GLY A 24 6.84 28.38 -1.25
C GLY A 24 5.90 27.84 -2.33
N VAL A 25 5.88 28.49 -3.50
CA VAL A 25 5.10 28.04 -4.65
C VAL A 25 5.58 26.69 -5.15
N VAL A 26 6.91 26.49 -5.29
CA VAL A 26 7.50 25.21 -5.74
C VAL A 26 7.21 24.08 -4.76
N LEU A 27 7.30 24.34 -3.46
CA LEU A 27 6.96 23.37 -2.44
C LEU A 27 5.48 23.00 -2.45
N ALA A 28 4.56 23.97 -2.57
CA ALA A 28 3.14 23.74 -2.69
C ALA A 28 2.82 22.90 -3.94
N TRP A 29 3.45 23.21 -5.07
CA TRP A 29 3.32 22.48 -6.31
C TRP A 29 3.77 21.01 -6.18
N GLN A 30 4.93 20.78 -5.57
CA GLN A 30 5.43 19.42 -5.33
C GLN A 30 4.50 18.58 -4.42
N GLN A 31 3.88 19.18 -3.43
CA GLN A 31 2.91 18.51 -2.55
C GLN A 31 1.66 18.09 -3.34
N THR A 32 1.18 18.95 -4.22
CA THR A 32 0.00 18.69 -5.04
C THR A 32 0.25 17.55 -6.04
N PHE A 33 1.42 17.52 -6.68
CA PHE A 33 1.77 16.43 -7.61
C PHE A 33 1.88 15.08 -6.92
N LYS A 34 2.46 15.01 -5.72
CA LYS A 34 2.53 13.76 -4.95
C LYS A 34 1.16 13.20 -4.56
N ALA A 35 0.21 14.07 -4.30
CA ALA A 35 -1.15 13.67 -3.97
C ALA A 35 -1.90 13.13 -5.21
N LEU A 36 -1.72 13.75 -6.37
CA LEU A 36 -2.35 13.35 -7.63
C LEU A 36 -1.82 12.03 -8.20
N ASP A 37 -0.53 11.71 -8.00
CA ASP A 37 0.09 10.47 -8.50
C ASP A 37 -0.27 9.23 -7.67
N ALA A 38 -0.72 9.39 -6.43
CA ALA A 38 -1.03 8.27 -5.54
C ALA A 38 -2.34 7.57 -5.91
N GLU A 39 -3.32 8.31 -6.41
CA GLU A 39 -4.67 7.81 -6.68
C GLU A 39 -4.75 6.85 -7.88
N PRO A 40 -4.19 7.16 -9.07
CA PRO A 40 -4.23 6.25 -10.22
C PRO A 40 -3.43 4.97 -9.97
N ARG A 41 -2.29 5.04 -9.29
CA ARG A 41 -1.48 3.86 -8.94
C ARG A 41 -2.20 2.93 -7.95
N ALA A 42 -2.92 3.50 -6.99
CA ALA A 42 -3.72 2.71 -6.05
C ALA A 42 -4.86 1.97 -6.76
N LEU A 43 -5.48 2.61 -7.76
CA LEU A 43 -6.55 2.01 -8.54
C LEU A 43 -6.05 0.84 -9.39
N GLU A 44 -4.92 0.98 -10.07
CA GLU A 44 -4.31 -0.10 -10.87
C GLU A 44 -3.90 -1.28 -10.00
N ALA A 45 -3.24 -1.03 -8.87
CA ALA A 45 -2.87 -2.06 -7.92
C ALA A 45 -4.12 -2.77 -7.34
N ALA A 46 -5.19 -2.02 -7.03
CA ALA A 46 -6.45 -2.60 -6.56
C ALA A 46 -7.13 -3.47 -7.62
N GLN A 47 -7.03 -3.11 -8.90
CA GLN A 47 -7.56 -3.93 -10.00
C GLN A 47 -6.82 -5.26 -10.12
N GLN A 48 -5.50 -5.24 -10.07
CA GLN A 48 -4.68 -6.45 -10.09
C GLN A 48 -4.98 -7.36 -8.90
N LEU A 49 -5.06 -6.80 -7.69
CA LEU A 49 -5.41 -7.55 -6.49
C LEU A 49 -6.82 -8.15 -6.57
N ALA A 50 -7.80 -7.38 -7.02
CA ALA A 50 -9.16 -7.86 -7.20
C ALA A 50 -9.24 -8.99 -8.24
N GLY A 51 -8.45 -8.92 -9.31
CA GLY A 51 -8.31 -9.99 -10.29
C GLY A 51 -7.76 -11.28 -9.67
N LEU A 52 -6.68 -11.17 -8.89
CA LEU A 52 -6.08 -12.33 -8.19
C LEU A 52 -7.04 -12.97 -7.19
N VAL A 53 -7.77 -12.14 -6.42
CA VAL A 53 -8.79 -12.63 -5.48
C VAL A 53 -9.94 -13.29 -6.21
N SER A 54 -10.39 -12.72 -7.32
CA SER A 54 -11.48 -13.28 -8.14
C SER A 54 -11.09 -14.65 -8.72
N LEU A 55 -9.87 -14.78 -9.26
CA LEU A 55 -9.33 -16.05 -9.74
C LEU A 55 -9.22 -17.09 -8.62
N SER A 56 -8.68 -16.70 -7.46
CA SER A 56 -8.55 -17.57 -6.30
C SER A 56 -9.92 -18.02 -5.79
N ARG A 57 -10.89 -17.09 -5.74
CA ARG A 57 -12.27 -17.39 -5.37
C ARG A 57 -12.92 -18.36 -6.33
N ALA A 58 -12.78 -18.16 -7.64
CA ALA A 58 -13.33 -19.04 -8.66
C ALA A 58 -12.72 -20.45 -8.59
N ALA A 59 -11.40 -20.55 -8.40
CA ALA A 59 -10.72 -21.81 -8.23
C ALA A 59 -11.20 -22.58 -7.00
N LEU A 60 -11.40 -21.90 -5.88
CA LEU A 60 -11.87 -22.53 -4.64
C LEU A 60 -13.37 -22.85 -4.66
N ALA A 61 -14.20 -22.00 -5.29
CA ALA A 61 -15.64 -22.22 -5.39
C ALA A 61 -16.01 -23.41 -6.29
N ASN A 62 -15.23 -23.65 -7.34
CA ASN A 62 -15.43 -24.80 -8.26
C ASN A 62 -14.80 -26.10 -7.77
N THR A 63 -14.23 -26.11 -6.56
CA THR A 63 -13.54 -27.28 -6.01
C THR A 63 -14.30 -27.79 -4.79
N ASP A 64 -14.53 -29.09 -4.73
CA ASP A 64 -15.11 -29.75 -3.54
C ASP A 64 -14.28 -29.46 -2.30
N VAL A 65 -14.94 -29.34 -1.16
CA VAL A 65 -14.33 -29.01 0.13
C VAL A 65 -13.09 -29.86 0.45
N ILE A 66 -13.14 -31.16 0.08
CA ILE A 66 -12.03 -32.11 0.31
C ILE A 66 -10.81 -31.76 -0.57
N ASN A 67 -11.05 -31.33 -1.80
CA ASN A 67 -9.99 -30.99 -2.76
C ASN A 67 -9.45 -29.56 -2.62
N ARG A 68 -10.14 -28.69 -1.88
CA ARG A 68 -9.69 -27.31 -1.63
C ARG A 68 -8.29 -27.25 -1.00
N VAL A 69 -8.00 -28.17 -0.08
CA VAL A 69 -6.66 -28.27 0.55
C VAL A 69 -5.56 -28.52 -0.49
N ALA A 70 -5.82 -29.40 -1.47
CA ALA A 70 -4.87 -29.72 -2.52
C ALA A 70 -4.66 -28.51 -3.47
N VAL A 71 -5.73 -27.78 -3.81
CA VAL A 71 -5.68 -26.56 -4.63
C VAL A 71 -4.90 -25.46 -3.90
N ILE A 72 -5.17 -25.23 -2.62
CA ILE A 72 -4.42 -24.27 -1.79
C ILE A 72 -2.94 -24.67 -1.74
N GLY A 73 -2.63 -25.96 -1.55
CA GLY A 73 -1.26 -26.48 -1.56
C GLY A 73 -0.53 -26.26 -2.89
N SER A 74 -1.23 -26.37 -4.01
CA SER A 74 -0.66 -26.08 -5.33
C SER A 74 -0.43 -24.58 -5.55
N MET A 75 -1.35 -23.74 -5.10
CA MET A 75 -1.21 -22.27 -5.16
C MET A 75 -0.10 -21.77 -4.23
N ALA A 76 0.08 -22.39 -3.05
CA ALA A 76 1.13 -22.02 -2.11
C ALA A 76 2.56 -22.29 -2.63
N LYS A 77 2.71 -23.14 -3.65
CA LYS A 77 4.00 -23.39 -4.32
C LYS A 77 4.40 -22.29 -5.31
N GLN A 78 3.49 -21.41 -5.65
CA GLN A 78 3.76 -20.25 -6.50
C GLN A 78 4.36 -19.14 -5.63
N GLU A 79 5.59 -18.71 -5.91
CA GLU A 79 6.31 -17.70 -5.10
C GLU A 79 5.62 -16.33 -5.05
N SER A 80 4.80 -16.00 -6.04
CA SER A 80 4.17 -14.69 -6.17
C SER A 80 2.82 -14.54 -5.46
N VAL A 81 2.11 -15.64 -5.24
CA VAL A 81 0.75 -15.63 -4.66
C VAL A 81 0.56 -16.84 -3.77
N GLN A 82 0.27 -16.62 -2.51
CA GLN A 82 0.00 -17.67 -1.53
C GLN A 82 -1.41 -17.52 -0.99
N VAL A 83 -2.17 -18.62 -1.00
CA VAL A 83 -3.51 -18.67 -0.40
C VAL A 83 -3.46 -19.58 0.82
N ARG A 84 -4.06 -19.16 1.91
CA ARG A 84 -4.23 -19.98 3.11
C ARG A 84 -5.59 -19.75 3.76
N VAL A 85 -6.07 -20.75 4.48
CA VAL A 85 -7.31 -20.63 5.27
C VAL A 85 -7.10 -19.63 6.39
N ALA A 86 -8.03 -18.68 6.53
CA ALA A 86 -7.99 -17.72 7.63
C ALA A 86 -8.55 -18.36 8.90
N LYS A 87 -7.84 -18.17 10.01
CA LYS A 87 -8.24 -18.64 11.33
C LYS A 87 -8.74 -17.46 12.17
N GLN A 88 -9.65 -17.72 13.10
CA GLN A 88 -10.15 -16.69 14.02
C GLN A 88 -9.06 -16.08 14.92
N GLN A 89 -7.97 -16.82 15.14
CA GLN A 89 -6.84 -16.42 15.98
C GLN A 89 -5.79 -15.63 15.20
N ASP A 90 -5.94 -15.44 13.88
CA ASP A 90 -4.95 -14.72 13.05
C ASP A 90 -4.89 -13.26 13.47
N ARG A 91 -3.67 -12.83 13.81
CA ARG A 91 -3.37 -11.42 14.12
C ARG A 91 -3.00 -10.71 12.84
N SER A 92 -3.77 -9.70 12.47
CA SER A 92 -3.49 -8.89 11.29
C SER A 92 -3.21 -7.45 11.67
N GLN A 93 -2.23 -6.82 10.99
CA GLN A 93 -1.97 -5.39 11.10
C GLN A 93 -2.55 -4.70 9.87
N PRO A 94 -3.40 -3.66 10.03
CA PRO A 94 -4.05 -3.01 8.91
C PRO A 94 -3.04 -2.35 7.96
N TYR A 95 -3.42 -2.26 6.69
CA TYR A 95 -2.63 -1.65 5.60
C TYR A 95 -3.13 -0.22 5.32
N ASP A 96 -3.11 0.64 6.34
CA ASP A 96 -3.65 2.00 6.26
C ASP A 96 -2.71 3.07 6.80
N THR A 97 -1.41 2.76 6.88
CA THR A 97 -0.39 3.64 7.48
C THR A 97 0.00 4.81 6.60
N THR A 98 -0.28 4.77 5.31
CA THR A 98 0.01 5.84 4.35
C THR A 98 -1.25 6.22 3.56
N PRO A 99 -1.35 7.45 3.02
CA PRO A 99 -2.48 7.83 2.17
C PRO A 99 -2.71 6.86 1.00
N PHE A 100 -1.64 6.44 0.33
CA PHE A 100 -1.68 5.44 -0.73
C PHE A 100 -2.24 4.11 -0.23
N ALA A 101 -1.75 3.61 0.91
CA ALA A 101 -2.19 2.35 1.49
C ALA A 101 -3.68 2.37 1.85
N LYS A 102 -4.15 3.50 2.38
CA LYS A 102 -5.56 3.71 2.70
C LYS A 102 -6.42 3.68 1.42
N HIS A 103 -6.04 4.45 0.40
CA HIS A 103 -6.75 4.44 -0.88
C HIS A 103 -6.77 3.06 -1.53
N LEU A 104 -5.64 2.34 -1.52
CA LEU A 104 -5.56 0.98 -2.01
C LEU A 104 -6.52 0.04 -1.25
N ALA A 105 -6.50 0.08 0.08
CA ALA A 105 -7.37 -0.75 0.90
C ALA A 105 -8.86 -0.45 0.65
N ASP A 106 -9.23 0.82 0.51
CA ASP A 106 -10.59 1.23 0.20
C ASP A 106 -11.02 0.78 -1.19
N GLN A 107 -10.18 0.92 -2.21
CA GLN A 107 -10.45 0.45 -3.57
C GLN A 107 -10.57 -1.08 -3.65
N VAL A 108 -9.70 -1.81 -2.96
CA VAL A 108 -9.77 -3.28 -2.87
C VAL A 108 -11.07 -3.71 -2.20
N ARG A 109 -11.45 -3.05 -1.10
CA ARG A 109 -12.68 -3.32 -0.37
C ARG A 109 -13.93 -3.07 -1.23
N ASN A 110 -13.93 -1.97 -1.99
CA ASN A 110 -15.03 -1.62 -2.91
C ASN A 110 -15.18 -2.64 -4.05
N LYS A 111 -14.08 -3.19 -4.55
CA LYS A 111 -14.09 -4.13 -5.68
C LYS A 111 -14.41 -5.58 -5.29
N ILE A 112 -13.90 -6.02 -4.15
CA ILE A 112 -14.06 -7.41 -3.70
C ILE A 112 -15.36 -7.60 -2.90
N GLY A 113 -15.78 -6.57 -2.18
CA GLY A 113 -17.02 -6.57 -1.41
C GLY A 113 -16.82 -6.43 0.10
N PRO A 114 -17.94 -6.37 0.83
CA PRO A 114 -17.94 -6.18 2.29
C PRO A 114 -17.24 -7.35 2.99
N GLY A 115 -16.62 -7.07 4.12
CA GLY A 115 -15.85 -8.05 4.90
C GLY A 115 -14.42 -8.28 4.44
N THR A 116 -14.01 -7.70 3.30
CA THR A 116 -12.62 -7.73 2.85
C THR A 116 -11.72 -6.94 3.81
N VAL A 117 -10.63 -7.56 4.25
CA VAL A 117 -9.61 -6.92 5.09
C VAL A 117 -8.29 -6.89 4.32
N VAL A 118 -7.67 -5.72 4.25
CA VAL A 118 -6.34 -5.56 3.69
C VAL A 118 -5.36 -5.32 4.84
N ALA A 119 -4.32 -6.15 4.92
CA ALA A 119 -3.34 -6.10 6.00
C ALA A 119 -1.91 -6.09 5.44
N ARG A 120 -1.00 -5.45 6.19
CA ARG A 120 0.44 -5.42 5.87
C ARG A 120 1.21 -6.60 6.45
N SER A 121 0.63 -7.26 7.43
CA SER A 121 1.17 -8.48 8.01
C SER A 121 0.06 -9.33 8.61
N VAL A 122 0.24 -10.63 8.60
CA VAL A 122 -0.63 -11.61 9.27
C VAL A 122 0.28 -12.60 9.98
N ASN A 123 0.08 -12.77 11.32
CA ASN A 123 0.88 -13.64 12.19
C ASN A 123 2.39 -13.37 12.06
N ASP A 124 2.76 -12.08 12.07
CA ASP A 124 4.15 -11.59 11.94
C ASP A 124 4.79 -11.84 10.57
N GLU A 125 4.08 -12.44 9.62
CA GLU A 125 4.54 -12.53 8.23
C GLU A 125 4.19 -11.25 7.48
N SER A 126 5.24 -10.51 7.07
CA SER A 126 5.10 -9.28 6.28
C SER A 126 4.66 -9.58 4.84
N GLY A 127 3.90 -8.66 4.26
CA GLY A 127 3.41 -8.74 2.89
C GLY A 127 2.05 -8.07 2.74
N LEU A 128 1.59 -7.96 1.51
CA LEU A 128 0.23 -7.49 1.25
C LEU A 128 -0.73 -8.67 1.36
N TRP A 129 -1.55 -8.63 2.39
CA TRP A 129 -2.52 -9.65 2.70
C TRP A 129 -3.93 -9.15 2.44
N VAL A 130 -4.74 -9.96 1.74
CA VAL A 130 -6.16 -9.67 1.49
C VAL A 130 -7.01 -10.83 1.99
N ARG A 131 -7.91 -10.55 2.94
CA ARG A 131 -8.89 -11.54 3.39
C ARG A 131 -10.12 -11.48 2.50
N PHE A 132 -10.55 -12.62 2.00
CA PHE A 132 -11.76 -12.78 1.21
C PHE A 132 -12.53 -14.01 1.64
N TYR A 133 -13.79 -14.10 1.20
CA TYR A 133 -14.69 -15.18 1.56
C TYR A 133 -15.06 -16.02 0.33
N VAL A 134 -15.15 -17.32 0.54
CA VAL A 134 -15.73 -18.28 -0.41
C VAL A 134 -16.75 -19.10 0.40
N ASP A 135 -18.01 -18.97 0.05
CA ASP A 135 -19.13 -19.52 0.83
C ASP A 135 -19.10 -18.99 2.28
N GLN A 136 -18.91 -19.88 3.26
CA GLN A 136 -18.81 -19.54 4.69
C GLN A 136 -17.36 -19.51 5.20
N ASP A 137 -16.40 -19.90 4.36
CA ASP A 137 -15.00 -19.97 4.71
C ASP A 137 -14.28 -18.68 4.36
N SER A 138 -13.33 -18.26 5.20
CA SER A 138 -12.47 -17.12 4.95
C SER A 138 -11.05 -17.56 4.62
N TYR A 139 -10.44 -16.84 3.68
CA TYR A 139 -9.10 -17.12 3.18
C TYR A 139 -8.25 -15.87 3.18
N TRP A 140 -6.96 -16.04 3.40
CA TRP A 140 -5.95 -15.02 3.20
C TRP A 140 -5.23 -15.25 1.89
N LEU A 141 -5.18 -14.22 1.05
CA LEU A 141 -4.32 -14.14 -0.11
C LEU A 141 -3.11 -13.27 0.25
N ARG A 142 -1.92 -13.81 0.15
CA ARG A 142 -0.66 -13.05 0.24
C ARG A 142 -0.14 -12.79 -1.16
N VAL A 143 0.17 -11.54 -1.45
CA VAL A 143 0.88 -11.15 -2.65
C VAL A 143 2.31 -10.79 -2.27
N SER A 144 3.27 -11.42 -2.90
CA SER A 144 4.68 -11.13 -2.68
C SER A 144 5.03 -9.74 -3.21
N ASP A 145 5.87 -9.01 -2.47
CA ASP A 145 6.11 -7.55 -2.52
C ASP A 145 6.65 -6.95 -3.83
N ALA A 146 6.38 -7.50 -4.99
CA ALA A 146 6.97 -6.98 -6.22
C ALA A 146 6.55 -5.55 -6.63
N PRO A 147 5.30 -5.05 -6.44
CA PRO A 147 4.99 -3.67 -6.81
C PRO A 147 4.92 -2.66 -5.65
N VAL A 148 4.89 -3.10 -4.38
CA VAL A 148 4.64 -2.21 -3.24
C VAL A 148 5.92 -1.81 -2.49
N SER A 149 7.01 -2.55 -2.65
CA SER A 149 8.29 -2.34 -1.95
C SER A 149 9.12 -1.15 -2.45
N VAL A 150 8.74 -0.52 -3.56
CA VAL A 150 9.52 0.58 -4.15
C VAL A 150 9.52 1.87 -3.30
N SER A 151 8.56 2.04 -2.40
CA SER A 151 8.46 3.26 -1.59
C SER A 151 9.02 3.15 -0.17
N VAL A 152 9.19 1.94 0.38
CA VAL A 152 9.61 1.76 1.78
C VAL A 152 11.12 1.54 1.92
N SER A 153 11.81 1.09 0.86
CA SER A 153 13.24 0.77 0.92
C SER A 153 14.18 1.98 0.80
N ARG A 154 13.64 3.19 0.53
CA ARG A 154 14.48 4.39 0.33
C ARG A 154 14.82 5.15 1.61
N ASP A 155 14.18 4.80 2.73
CA ASP A 155 14.35 5.55 3.99
C ASP A 155 15.26 4.86 5.03
N ARG A 156 15.90 3.73 4.67
CA ARG A 156 16.75 2.96 5.60
C ARG A 156 18.24 3.02 5.32
N LYS A 157 18.70 3.89 4.41
CA LYS A 157 20.14 4.09 4.15
C LYS A 157 20.55 5.55 4.31
N SER A 158 20.43 6.07 5.51
CA SER A 158 21.12 7.30 5.91
C SER A 158 21.21 7.42 7.42
N VAL A 159 21.88 6.46 8.07
CA VAL A 159 22.53 6.68 9.38
C VAL A 159 23.75 5.77 9.43
N VAL A 160 24.87 6.26 9.01
CA VAL A 160 26.23 5.99 9.55
C VAL A 160 27.01 7.26 9.44
#